data_4b68caff4b9ea0d2b952fb1a81536ac6
#
_entry.id   4b68caff4b9ea0d2b952fb1a81536ac6
#
_cell.length_a   1.000
_cell.length_b   1.000
_cell.length_c   1.000
_cell.angle_alpha   90.00
_cell.angle_beta   90.00
_cell.angle_gamma   90.00
#
_symmetry.space_group_name_H-M   'P 1'
#
loop_
_entity.id
_entity.type
_entity.pdbx_description
1 polymer ?
#
loop_
_entity_poly.entity_id
_entity_poly.type
_entity_poly.pdbx_seq_one_letter_code
_entity_poly.pdbx_strand_id
1 'polypeptide(L)'
;VDAKTLKLKKTIQNAGQWVTGLMWSEQTQRIYVANGGGEILILDPKRNRIEKRWKPLGDKPALLLNLAEDSATGRLFVTDNSKAKTTLVLDIHTGEIIKQLDVGDSLAVKFNAKRNELYITQRESGKLLSLDATTYAVKQTWDLPPNPNSLLLSADGQTLYVSVKQPSSREKEATAPDDVIRIAL
;
A
#
# COMPACT_ATOMS: atom_id res chain seq x y z
N VAL A 1 17.70 10.78 -2.18
CA VAL A 1 18.36 11.54 -1.12
C VAL A 1 19.46 10.68 -0.50
N ASP A 2 20.57 11.26 -0.14
CA ASP A 2 21.61 10.58 0.64
C ASP A 2 21.19 10.48 2.10
N ALA A 3 21.21 9.29 2.67
CA ALA A 3 20.72 9.06 4.03
C ALA A 3 21.62 9.67 5.14
N LYS A 4 22.91 9.90 4.85
CA LYS A 4 23.86 10.49 5.81
C LYS A 4 23.89 12.01 5.74
N THR A 5 23.89 12.56 4.51
CA THR A 5 24.07 13.99 4.28
C THR A 5 22.74 14.73 4.04
N LEU A 6 21.64 14.01 3.87
CA LEU A 6 20.31 14.49 3.50
C LEU A 6 20.26 15.29 2.20
N LYS A 7 21.33 15.25 1.41
CA LYS A 7 21.39 15.95 0.12
C LYS A 7 20.64 15.20 -0.96
N LEU A 8 19.99 15.94 -1.83
CA LEU A 8 19.33 15.37 -3.02
C LEU A 8 20.39 14.79 -3.96
N LYS A 9 20.33 13.48 -4.22
CA LYS A 9 21.22 12.80 -5.17
C LYS A 9 20.66 12.79 -6.59
N LYS A 10 19.38 12.49 -6.72
CA LYS A 10 18.74 12.32 -8.02
C LYS A 10 17.23 12.55 -7.89
N THR A 11 16.66 13.18 -8.89
CA THR A 11 15.21 13.23 -9.13
C THR A 11 14.89 12.33 -10.31
N ILE A 12 13.97 11.39 -10.12
CA ILE A 12 13.48 10.51 -11.18
C ILE A 12 12.23 11.19 -11.77
N GLN A 13 12.33 11.60 -13.02
CA GLN A 13 11.25 12.28 -13.74
C GLN A 13 10.22 11.30 -14.29
N ASN A 14 9.05 11.83 -14.66
CA ASN A 14 7.98 11.06 -15.33
C ASN A 14 7.42 9.90 -14.50
N ALA A 15 7.32 10.09 -13.18
CA ALA A 15 6.74 9.08 -12.28
C ALA A 15 5.20 8.97 -12.36
N GLY A 16 4.57 9.62 -13.36
CA GLY A 16 3.13 9.61 -13.54
C GLY A 16 2.41 10.64 -12.68
N GLN A 17 1.09 10.51 -12.62
CA GLN A 17 0.25 11.41 -11.84
C GLN A 17 0.18 10.95 -10.39
N TRP A 18 0.40 11.87 -9.46
CA TRP A 18 0.21 11.65 -8.03
C TRP A 18 0.86 10.37 -7.51
N VAL A 19 2.17 10.39 -7.34
CA VAL A 19 2.94 9.31 -6.71
C VAL A 19 2.46 9.12 -5.27
N THR A 20 2.05 7.91 -4.91
CA THR A 20 1.35 7.60 -3.66
C THR A 20 2.13 6.63 -2.79
N GLY A 21 2.22 5.37 -3.19
CA GLY A 21 2.89 4.31 -2.45
C GLY A 21 4.28 4.00 -2.99
N LEU A 22 5.17 3.60 -2.10
CA LEU A 22 6.53 3.20 -2.43
C LEU A 22 6.92 1.99 -1.60
N MET A 23 7.48 0.96 -2.25
CA MET A 23 7.90 -0.28 -1.62
C MET A 23 9.23 -0.75 -2.20
N TRP A 24 10.13 -1.17 -1.33
CA TRP A 24 11.30 -1.95 -1.68
C TRP A 24 10.94 -3.43 -1.75
N SER A 25 11.37 -4.13 -2.80
CA SER A 25 11.25 -5.58 -2.93
C SER A 25 12.60 -6.25 -2.72
N GLU A 26 12.70 -7.08 -1.70
CA GLU A 26 13.88 -7.90 -1.46
C GLU A 26 14.04 -8.99 -2.52
N GLN A 27 12.95 -9.52 -3.05
CA GLN A 27 12.98 -10.57 -4.05
C GLN A 27 13.53 -10.08 -5.39
N THR A 28 13.05 -8.93 -5.86
CA THR A 28 13.42 -8.41 -7.18
C THR A 28 14.57 -7.40 -7.13
N GLN A 29 14.93 -6.90 -5.94
CA GLN A 29 15.90 -5.81 -5.74
C GLN A 29 15.50 -4.56 -6.54
N ARG A 30 14.21 -4.23 -6.50
CA ARG A 30 13.60 -3.09 -7.20
C ARG A 30 12.71 -2.28 -6.26
N ILE A 31 12.49 -1.04 -6.62
CA ILE A 31 11.51 -0.18 -5.95
C ILE A 31 10.24 -0.18 -6.80
N TYR A 32 9.13 -0.51 -6.17
CA TYR A 32 7.80 -0.43 -6.77
C TYR A 32 7.11 0.84 -6.29
N VAL A 33 6.49 1.54 -7.21
CA VAL A 33 5.81 2.82 -6.94
C VAL A 33 4.42 2.79 -7.53
N ALA A 34 3.41 2.97 -6.69
CA ALA A 34 2.03 3.15 -7.14
C ALA A 34 1.75 4.63 -7.42
N ASN A 35 0.86 4.91 -8.35
CA ASN A 35 0.41 6.27 -8.63
C ASN A 35 -1.11 6.37 -8.87
N GLY A 36 -1.63 7.59 -8.73
CA GLY A 36 -3.05 7.89 -8.90
C GLY A 36 -3.55 7.78 -10.34
N GLY A 37 -2.66 7.60 -11.30
CA GLY A 37 -3.00 7.32 -12.71
C GLY A 37 -3.18 5.83 -13.03
N GLY A 38 -3.20 4.97 -12.01
CA GLY A 38 -3.38 3.53 -12.17
C GLY A 38 -2.14 2.77 -12.65
N GLU A 39 -0.95 3.37 -12.49
CA GLU A 39 0.30 2.73 -12.86
C GLU A 39 1.06 2.20 -11.65
N ILE A 40 1.82 1.14 -11.87
CA ILE A 40 2.88 0.67 -11.00
C ILE A 40 4.20 0.81 -11.77
N LEU A 41 5.12 1.59 -11.21
CA LEU A 41 6.44 1.80 -11.76
C LEU A 41 7.43 0.89 -11.07
N ILE A 42 8.32 0.28 -11.84
CA ILE A 42 9.42 -0.52 -11.33
C ILE A 42 10.71 0.27 -11.59
N LEU A 43 11.42 0.63 -10.52
CA LEU A 43 12.62 1.42 -10.58
C LEU A 43 13.85 0.57 -10.30
N ASP A 44 14.88 0.77 -11.12
CA ASP A 44 16.22 0.27 -10.85
C ASP A 44 16.97 1.28 -9.93
N PRO A 45 17.21 0.94 -8.67
CA PRO A 45 17.87 1.85 -7.73
C PRO A 45 19.35 2.09 -8.05
N LYS A 46 20.01 1.15 -8.75
CA LYS A 46 21.42 1.29 -9.14
C LYS A 46 21.58 2.30 -10.28
N ARG A 47 20.65 2.27 -11.24
CA ARG A 47 20.67 3.18 -12.41
C ARG A 47 19.83 4.44 -12.17
N ASN A 48 19.06 4.50 -11.08
CA ASN A 48 18.17 5.62 -10.73
C ASN A 48 17.20 5.97 -11.88
N ARG A 49 16.54 4.96 -12.43
CA ARG A 49 15.59 5.13 -13.53
C ARG A 49 14.41 4.20 -13.44
N ILE A 50 13.30 4.58 -14.07
CA ILE A 50 12.16 3.71 -14.29
C ILE A 50 12.57 2.67 -15.33
N GLU A 51 12.44 1.40 -14.97
CA GLU A 51 12.76 0.24 -15.82
C GLU A 51 11.52 -0.29 -16.54
N LYS A 52 10.41 -0.37 -15.83
CA LYS A 52 9.13 -0.86 -16.35
C LYS A 52 7.96 -0.02 -15.84
N ARG A 53 6.85 -0.10 -16.55
CA ARG A 53 5.54 0.45 -16.17
C ARG A 53 4.49 -0.61 -16.40
N TRP A 54 3.64 -0.81 -15.40
CA TRP A 54 2.47 -1.66 -15.52
C TRP A 54 1.21 -0.81 -15.36
N LYS A 55 0.18 -1.17 -16.11
CA LYS A 55 -1.19 -0.70 -15.94
C LYS A 55 -2.08 -1.92 -15.73
N PRO A 56 -2.14 -2.48 -14.53
CA PRO A 56 -2.82 -3.75 -14.30
C PRO A 56 -4.30 -3.71 -14.66
N LEU A 57 -4.95 -2.56 -14.54
CA LEU A 57 -6.36 -2.38 -14.89
C LEU A 57 -6.56 -1.76 -16.31
N GLY A 58 -5.49 -1.62 -17.09
CA GLY A 58 -5.54 -0.99 -18.42
C GLY A 58 -5.96 0.46 -18.33
N ASP A 59 -6.91 0.86 -19.20
CA ASP A 59 -7.42 2.22 -19.23
C ASP A 59 -8.62 2.47 -18.30
N LYS A 60 -8.98 1.50 -17.45
CA LYS A 60 -10.02 1.68 -16.44
C LYS A 60 -9.54 2.69 -15.38
N PRO A 61 -10.44 3.55 -14.89
CA PRO A 61 -10.12 4.46 -13.80
C PRO A 61 -9.60 3.67 -12.59
N ALA A 62 -8.42 4.03 -12.10
CA ALA A 62 -7.78 3.42 -10.96
C ALA A 62 -7.07 4.47 -10.11
N LEU A 63 -7.01 4.23 -8.81
CA LEU A 63 -6.31 5.06 -7.84
C LEU A 63 -5.46 4.13 -6.97
N LEU A 64 -4.29 3.76 -7.49
CA LEU A 64 -3.40 2.84 -6.77
C LEU A 64 -2.66 3.60 -5.68
N LEU A 65 -2.72 3.11 -4.44
CA LEU A 65 -2.22 3.85 -3.29
C LEU A 65 -1.05 3.18 -2.57
N ASN A 66 -1.23 1.98 -2.08
CA ASN A 66 -0.23 1.31 -1.27
C ASN A 66 0.12 -0.07 -1.81
N LEU A 67 1.32 -0.54 -1.43
CA LEU A 67 1.91 -1.79 -1.91
C LEU A 67 2.44 -2.61 -0.73
N ALA A 68 2.28 -3.93 -0.80
CA ALA A 68 2.91 -4.88 0.09
C ALA A 68 3.35 -6.12 -0.69
N GLU A 69 4.45 -6.74 -0.28
CA GLU A 69 5.03 -7.91 -0.93
C GLU A 69 4.88 -9.16 -0.04
N ASP A 70 4.50 -10.26 -0.66
CA ASP A 70 4.80 -11.61 -0.18
C ASP A 70 5.95 -12.17 -1.02
N SER A 71 7.16 -11.99 -0.53
CA SER A 71 8.37 -12.39 -1.23
C SER A 71 8.52 -13.91 -1.35
N ALA A 72 7.88 -14.70 -0.48
CA ALA A 72 7.95 -16.16 -0.55
C ALA A 72 7.18 -16.72 -1.75
N THR A 73 6.08 -16.10 -2.14
CA THR A 73 5.23 -16.57 -3.26
C THR A 73 5.27 -15.66 -4.48
N GLY A 74 5.99 -14.54 -4.43
CA GLY A 74 6.09 -13.59 -5.54
C GLY A 74 4.79 -12.81 -5.79
N ARG A 75 4.00 -12.55 -4.75
CA ARG A 75 2.77 -11.76 -4.85
C ARG A 75 2.98 -10.33 -4.43
N LEU A 76 2.42 -9.42 -5.20
CA LEU A 76 2.36 -8.00 -4.90
C LEU A 76 0.89 -7.62 -4.63
N PHE A 77 0.61 -7.13 -3.43
CA PHE A 77 -0.69 -6.60 -3.06
C PHE A 77 -0.73 -5.10 -3.29
N VAL A 78 -1.77 -4.62 -3.96
CA VAL A 78 -1.91 -3.20 -4.32
C VAL A 78 -3.32 -2.74 -4.01
N THR A 79 -3.47 -1.70 -3.22
CA THR A 79 -4.78 -1.11 -2.94
C THR A 79 -5.21 -0.18 -4.07
N ASP A 80 -6.45 -0.35 -4.51
CA ASP A 80 -7.14 0.55 -5.44
C ASP A 80 -8.29 1.25 -4.72
N ASN A 81 -8.13 2.53 -4.44
CA ASN A 81 -9.13 3.37 -3.78
C ASN A 81 -9.97 4.18 -4.78
N SER A 82 -10.07 3.70 -6.02
CA SER A 82 -11.01 4.22 -7.00
C SER A 82 -12.46 3.83 -6.64
N LYS A 83 -13.40 4.12 -7.52
CA LYS A 83 -14.79 3.67 -7.35
C LYS A 83 -14.93 2.14 -7.30
N ALA A 84 -13.96 1.40 -7.85
CA ALA A 84 -13.93 -0.05 -7.78
C ALA A 84 -13.68 -0.59 -6.36
N LYS A 85 -12.93 0.15 -5.53
CA LYS A 85 -12.67 -0.16 -4.12
C LYS A 85 -12.19 -1.59 -3.91
N THR A 86 -11.09 -1.96 -4.56
CA THR A 86 -10.54 -3.32 -4.53
C THR A 86 -9.12 -3.36 -4.00
N THR A 87 -8.64 -4.55 -3.67
CA THR A 87 -7.21 -4.81 -3.51
C THR A 87 -6.80 -5.82 -4.59
N LEU A 88 -5.79 -5.45 -5.38
CA LEU A 88 -5.26 -6.30 -6.43
C LEU A 88 -4.18 -7.22 -5.85
N VAL A 89 -4.17 -8.46 -6.29
CA VAL A 89 -3.08 -9.41 -6.10
C VAL A 89 -2.43 -9.61 -7.45
N LEU A 90 -1.16 -9.24 -7.58
CA LEU A 90 -0.41 -9.29 -8.83
C LEU A 90 0.76 -10.26 -8.70
N ASP A 91 1.18 -10.84 -9.81
CA ASP A 91 2.50 -11.43 -9.92
C ASP A 91 3.57 -10.33 -9.93
N ILE A 92 4.54 -10.41 -9.03
CA ILE A 92 5.54 -9.35 -8.85
C ILE A 92 6.56 -9.26 -10.00
N HIS A 93 6.66 -10.29 -10.84
CA HIS A 93 7.58 -10.31 -11.98
C HIS A 93 6.93 -9.80 -13.27
N THR A 94 5.65 -10.13 -13.47
CA THR A 94 4.92 -9.82 -14.70
C THR A 94 3.99 -8.63 -14.58
N GLY A 95 3.45 -8.35 -13.38
CA GLY A 95 2.41 -7.36 -13.13
C GLY A 95 1.00 -7.84 -13.51
N GLU A 96 0.86 -9.12 -13.89
CA GLU A 96 -0.44 -9.72 -14.20
C GLU A 96 -1.30 -9.87 -12.95
N ILE A 97 -2.60 -9.66 -13.10
CA ILE A 97 -3.56 -9.82 -12.00
C ILE A 97 -3.78 -11.31 -11.76
N ILE A 98 -3.37 -11.79 -10.58
CA ILE A 98 -3.69 -13.12 -10.07
C ILE A 98 -5.13 -13.15 -9.53
N LYS A 99 -5.50 -12.09 -8.79
CA LYS A 99 -6.83 -11.98 -8.16
C LYS A 99 -7.18 -10.53 -7.85
N GLN A 100 -8.48 -10.24 -7.84
CA GLN A 100 -9.04 -9.01 -7.29
C GLN A 100 -9.82 -9.37 -6.03
N LEU A 101 -9.53 -8.66 -4.93
CA LEU A 101 -10.17 -8.85 -3.65
C LEU A 101 -11.23 -7.76 -3.48
N ASP A 102 -12.49 -8.19 -3.46
CA ASP A 102 -13.63 -7.30 -3.24
C ASP A 102 -13.89 -7.15 -1.74
N VAL A 103 -13.03 -6.38 -1.09
CA VAL A 103 -13.06 -6.17 0.37
C VAL A 103 -13.52 -4.76 0.77
N GLY A 104 -14.01 -3.98 -0.17
CA GLY A 104 -14.46 -2.61 0.06
C GLY A 104 -13.34 -1.57 -0.10
N ASP A 105 -13.54 -0.40 0.47
CA ASP A 105 -12.56 0.70 0.37
C ASP A 105 -11.22 0.29 0.96
N SER A 106 -10.18 0.32 0.16
CA SER A 106 -8.84 -0.14 0.54
C SER A 106 -7.84 1.00 0.41
N LEU A 107 -7.17 1.35 1.51
CA LEU A 107 -6.20 2.44 1.51
C LEU A 107 -4.78 1.96 1.75
N ALA A 108 -4.45 1.48 2.95
CA ALA A 108 -3.16 0.92 3.25
C ALA A 108 -3.21 -0.61 3.27
N VAL A 109 -2.10 -1.24 2.92
CA VAL A 109 -1.93 -2.68 2.96
C VAL A 109 -0.60 -3.05 3.57
N LYS A 110 -0.57 -4.11 4.39
CA LYS A 110 0.63 -4.75 4.93
C LYS A 110 0.50 -6.26 4.91
N PHE A 111 1.57 -6.94 4.55
CA PHE A 111 1.67 -8.39 4.62
C PHE A 111 2.54 -8.80 5.81
N ASN A 112 2.06 -9.76 6.59
CA ASN A 112 2.76 -10.38 7.71
C ASN A 112 3.13 -11.82 7.34
N ALA A 113 4.37 -12.04 6.95
CA ALA A 113 4.85 -13.35 6.55
C ALA A 113 4.83 -14.38 7.70
N LYS A 114 5.02 -13.94 8.97
CA LYS A 114 5.02 -14.83 10.14
C LYS A 114 3.65 -15.42 10.44
N ARG A 115 2.59 -14.69 10.11
CA ARG A 115 1.20 -15.09 10.35
C ARG A 115 0.48 -15.52 9.08
N ASN A 116 1.09 -15.28 7.93
CA ASN A 116 0.48 -15.41 6.61
C ASN A 116 -0.85 -14.63 6.53
N GLU A 117 -0.78 -13.37 6.94
CA GLU A 117 -1.95 -12.49 7.02
C GLU A 117 -1.72 -11.19 6.24
N LEU A 118 -2.78 -10.72 5.60
CA LEU A 118 -2.83 -9.44 4.90
C LEU A 118 -3.70 -8.47 5.71
N TYR A 119 -3.19 -7.30 6.03
CA TYR A 119 -3.92 -6.26 6.75
C TYR A 119 -4.26 -5.13 5.80
N ILE A 120 -5.52 -4.67 5.82
CA ILE A 120 -6.04 -3.62 4.95
C ILE A 120 -6.82 -2.61 5.77
N THR A 121 -6.47 -1.32 5.69
CA THR A 121 -7.30 -0.26 6.25
C THR A 121 -8.40 0.15 5.30
N GLN A 122 -9.57 0.39 5.87
CA GLN A 122 -10.76 0.88 5.19
C GLN A 122 -11.08 2.28 5.72
N ARG A 123 -10.71 3.29 4.95
CA ARG A 123 -10.77 4.68 5.41
C ARG A 123 -12.18 5.21 5.61
N GLU A 124 -13.07 4.91 4.67
CA GLU A 124 -14.44 5.42 4.70
C GLU A 124 -15.28 4.72 5.78
N SER A 125 -15.09 3.40 5.92
CA SER A 125 -15.83 2.60 6.90
C SER A 125 -15.23 2.60 8.31
N GLY A 126 -14.01 3.15 8.48
CA GLY A 126 -13.32 3.16 9.77
C GLY A 126 -12.95 1.77 10.25
N LYS A 127 -12.43 0.91 9.37
CA LYS A 127 -12.12 -0.48 9.72
C LYS A 127 -10.70 -0.86 9.37
N LEU A 128 -10.21 -1.87 10.06
CA LEU A 128 -9.05 -2.66 9.70
C LEU A 128 -9.47 -4.10 9.50
N LEU A 129 -9.09 -4.68 8.38
CA LEU A 129 -9.32 -6.10 8.08
C LEU A 129 -8.02 -6.88 8.23
N SER A 130 -8.10 -8.09 8.78
CA SER A 130 -7.10 -9.14 8.61
C SER A 130 -7.68 -10.23 7.72
N LEU A 131 -6.95 -10.59 6.66
CA LEU A 131 -7.29 -11.68 5.76
C LEU A 131 -6.23 -12.78 5.85
N ASP A 132 -6.65 -14.01 5.72
CA ASP A 132 -5.75 -15.12 5.41
C ASP A 132 -5.14 -14.91 4.02
N ALA A 133 -3.82 -14.87 3.92
CA ALA A 133 -3.17 -14.53 2.66
C ALA A 133 -3.15 -15.69 1.63
N THR A 134 -3.62 -16.88 1.97
CA THR A 134 -3.79 -18.01 1.05
C THR A 134 -5.20 -18.04 0.46
N THR A 135 -6.20 -17.98 1.32
CA THR A 135 -7.61 -18.09 0.94
C THR A 135 -8.25 -16.74 0.61
N TYR A 136 -7.68 -15.66 1.14
CA TYR A 136 -8.19 -14.29 1.14
C TYR A 136 -9.50 -14.12 1.94
N ALA A 137 -9.85 -15.09 2.77
CA ALA A 137 -10.98 -14.97 3.68
C ALA A 137 -10.65 -13.96 4.80
N VAL A 138 -11.64 -13.14 5.14
CA VAL A 138 -11.53 -12.22 6.29
C VAL A 138 -11.49 -13.04 7.57
N LYS A 139 -10.43 -12.92 8.35
CA LYS A 139 -10.23 -13.58 9.64
C LYS A 139 -10.74 -12.74 10.79
N GLN A 140 -10.48 -11.45 10.73
CA GLN A 140 -10.81 -10.52 11.79
C GLN A 140 -11.07 -9.12 11.23
N THR A 141 -11.93 -8.39 11.90
CA THR A 141 -12.23 -6.97 11.65
C THR A 141 -12.12 -6.22 12.97
N TRP A 142 -11.45 -5.07 12.92
CA TRP A 142 -11.41 -4.11 14.03
C TRP A 142 -12.15 -2.84 13.61
N ASP A 143 -13.03 -2.36 14.45
CA ASP A 143 -13.61 -1.02 14.31
C ASP A 143 -12.61 0.00 14.87
N LEU A 144 -12.28 0.98 14.07
CA LEU A 144 -11.34 2.04 14.38
C LEU A 144 -12.05 3.40 14.31
N PRO A 145 -11.47 4.45 14.89
CA PRO A 145 -11.93 5.80 14.58
C PRO A 145 -11.91 6.07 13.07
N PRO A 146 -12.75 6.98 12.58
CA PRO A 146 -12.81 7.34 11.17
C PRO A 146 -11.45 7.76 10.60
N ASN A 147 -11.22 7.47 9.33
CA ASN A 147 -10.01 7.77 8.56
C ASN A 147 -8.73 7.03 8.98
N PRO A 148 -8.74 5.70 9.26
CA PRO A 148 -7.51 4.94 9.34
C PRO A 148 -6.73 5.06 8.02
N ASN A 149 -5.45 5.41 8.12
CA ASN A 149 -4.68 5.87 6.95
C ASN A 149 -3.52 4.95 6.58
N SER A 150 -2.54 4.82 7.46
CA SER A 150 -1.31 4.07 7.18
C SER A 150 -1.14 2.90 8.15
N LEU A 151 -0.39 1.90 7.72
CA LEU A 151 -0.08 0.71 8.50
C LEU A 151 1.43 0.55 8.67
N LEU A 152 1.85 0.21 9.88
CA LEU A 152 3.20 -0.25 10.18
C LEU A 152 3.11 -1.54 10.99
N LEU A 153 3.78 -2.58 10.50
CA LEU A 153 3.95 -3.84 11.24
C LEU A 153 5.27 -3.81 11.99
N SER A 154 5.27 -4.22 13.26
CA SER A 154 6.50 -4.39 14.03
C SER A 154 7.40 -5.48 13.43
N ALA A 155 8.69 -5.40 13.66
CA ALA A 155 9.67 -6.33 13.09
C ALA A 155 9.45 -7.80 13.55
N ASP A 156 8.89 -7.98 14.74
CA ASP A 156 8.53 -9.31 15.26
C ASP A 156 7.19 -9.84 14.71
N GLY A 157 6.42 -9.00 13.99
CA GLY A 157 5.13 -9.35 13.41
C GLY A 157 4.00 -9.49 14.44
N GLN A 158 4.17 -9.00 15.68
CA GLN A 158 3.21 -9.15 16.77
C GLN A 158 2.38 -7.91 17.06
N THR A 159 2.77 -6.78 16.47
CA THR A 159 2.08 -5.50 16.70
C THR A 159 1.87 -4.78 15.38
N LEU A 160 0.66 -4.27 15.21
CA LEU A 160 0.29 -3.40 14.10
C LEU A 160 0.01 -2.00 14.64
N TYR A 161 0.57 -1.00 13.97
CA TYR A 161 0.30 0.42 14.24
C TYR A 161 -0.50 0.98 13.09
N VAL A 162 -1.58 1.69 13.42
CA VAL A 162 -2.48 2.33 12.46
C VAL A 162 -2.51 3.82 12.74
N SER A 163 -2.12 4.65 11.79
CA SER A 163 -2.35 6.09 11.91
C SER A 163 -3.81 6.41 11.55
N VAL A 164 -4.42 7.27 12.32
CA VAL A 164 -5.77 7.79 12.10
C VAL A 164 -5.67 9.28 11.84
N LYS A 165 -6.02 9.69 10.63
CA LYS A 165 -5.91 11.08 10.22
C LYS A 165 -7.17 11.85 10.56
N GLN A 166 -7.02 12.97 11.27
CA GLN A 166 -8.14 13.86 11.52
C GLN A 166 -8.60 14.58 10.25
N PRO A 167 -9.91 14.79 10.05
CA PRO A 167 -10.41 15.52 8.90
C PRO A 167 -9.86 16.94 8.86
N SER A 168 -9.20 17.29 7.78
CA SER A 168 -8.69 18.63 7.52
C SER A 168 -8.78 18.96 6.03
N SER A 169 -8.83 20.23 5.69
CA SER A 169 -8.76 20.74 4.33
C SER A 169 -7.89 21.98 4.28
N ARG A 170 -7.73 22.58 3.09
CA ARG A 170 -7.03 23.87 2.95
C ARG A 170 -7.72 25.00 3.69
N GLU A 171 -9.03 24.89 3.91
CA GLU A 171 -9.87 25.94 4.51
C GLU A 171 -10.25 25.63 5.95
N LYS A 172 -10.04 24.39 6.41
CA LYS A 172 -10.42 23.95 7.73
C LYS A 172 -9.33 23.10 8.36
N GLU A 173 -8.73 23.61 9.44
CA GLU A 173 -7.78 22.87 10.25
C GLU A 173 -8.45 21.69 10.97
N ALA A 174 -7.65 20.68 11.33
CA ALA A 174 -8.11 19.60 12.17
C ALA A 174 -8.47 20.13 13.57
N THR A 175 -9.54 19.61 14.14
CA THR A 175 -10.00 20.00 15.49
C THR A 175 -9.31 19.22 16.60
N ALA A 176 -8.57 18.19 16.25
CA ALA A 176 -7.79 17.33 17.16
C ALA A 176 -6.50 16.87 16.45
N PRO A 177 -5.48 16.43 17.19
CA PRO A 177 -4.28 15.84 16.60
C PRO A 177 -4.61 14.49 15.95
N ASP A 178 -3.79 14.06 14.98
CA ASP A 178 -3.83 12.72 14.43
C ASP A 178 -3.46 11.70 15.50
N ASP A 179 -4.06 10.50 15.44
CA ASP A 179 -3.83 9.41 16.39
C ASP A 179 -3.00 8.28 15.80
N VAL A 180 -2.38 7.51 16.69
CA VAL A 180 -1.75 6.23 16.36
C VAL A 180 -2.33 5.13 17.26
N ILE A 181 -3.00 4.17 16.65
CA ILE A 181 -3.58 3.03 17.34
C ILE A 181 -2.61 1.87 17.29
N ARG A 182 -2.36 1.25 18.44
CA ARG A 182 -1.56 0.04 18.59
C ARG A 182 -2.49 -1.16 18.76
N ILE A 183 -2.29 -2.18 17.92
CA ILE A 183 -3.06 -3.44 17.95
C ILE A 183 -2.08 -4.59 18.20
N ALA A 184 -2.28 -5.34 19.25
CA ALA A 184 -1.61 -6.63 19.46
C ALA A 184 -2.26 -7.68 18.55
N LEU A 185 -1.43 -8.46 17.83
CA LEU A 185 -1.85 -9.49 16.87
C LEU A 185 -1.79 -10.88 17.47
#